data_ba06354512635cce8983aedc6a6a6538
#
_entry.id   ba06354512635cce8983aedc6a6a6538
#
_cell.length_a   1.000
_cell.length_b   1.000
_cell.length_c   1.000
_cell.angle_alpha   90.00
_cell.angle_beta   90.00
_cell.angle_gamma   90.00
#
_symmetry.space_group_name_H-M   'P 1'
#
loop_
_entity.id
_entity.type
_entity.pdbx_description
1 polymer ?
#
loop_
_entity_poly.entity_id
_entity_poly.type
_entity_poly.pdbx_seq_one_letter_code
_entity_poly.pdbx_strand_id
1 'polypeptide(L)'
;VFIFNSSFRFNLITRISGIKDIHQYPLLQKKNQHVIVAAKELLRKNIDLDIESDPEISINNQSVKEAKSKYRINNDKKNILLGVGGSGPTKRTPAIIFIKLMHLITQKYKCKFFLATGKDNQEQEILKEILNTEFKDQCYALDNLSLTEILPIIKNCDISICNDSSFSHLSSGLGIKT
;
A
#
# COMPACT_ATOMS: atom_id res chain seq x y z
N VAL A 1 10.97 17.18 19.02
CA VAL A 1 10.50 16.66 17.71
C VAL A 1 11.28 15.39 17.39
N PHE A 2 10.60 14.38 16.82
CA PHE A 2 11.24 13.15 16.30
C PHE A 2 11.34 13.24 14.78
N ILE A 3 12.55 13.00 14.25
CA ILE A 3 12.83 13.00 12.82
C ILE A 3 13.28 11.59 12.40
N PHE A 4 12.37 10.82 11.81
CA PHE A 4 12.63 9.48 11.28
C PHE A 4 13.29 9.51 9.90
N ASN A 5 14.29 10.35 9.76
CA ASN A 5 15.07 10.53 8.55
C ASN A 5 16.49 10.97 8.91
N SER A 6 17.50 10.43 8.21
CA SER A 6 18.91 10.75 8.43
C SER A 6 19.40 12.00 7.71
N SER A 7 18.53 12.73 6.99
CA SER A 7 18.92 13.93 6.24
C SER A 7 19.20 15.13 7.14
N PHE A 8 20.37 15.73 6.98
CA PHE A 8 20.74 16.97 7.67
C PHE A 8 19.76 18.11 7.40
N ARG A 9 19.12 18.14 6.22
CA ARG A 9 18.15 19.21 5.86
C ARG A 9 17.02 19.32 6.86
N PHE A 10 16.43 18.22 7.28
CA PHE A 10 15.33 18.23 8.26
C PHE A 10 15.80 18.73 9.62
N ASN A 11 17.00 18.35 10.07
CA ASN A 11 17.58 18.84 11.31
C ASN A 11 17.79 20.36 11.26
N LEU A 12 18.35 20.86 10.17
CA LEU A 12 18.60 22.29 9.99
C LEU A 12 17.28 23.10 10.00
N ILE A 13 16.30 22.68 9.23
CA ILE A 13 14.98 23.34 9.20
C ILE A 13 14.35 23.38 10.59
N THR A 14 14.36 22.27 11.31
CA THR A 14 13.81 22.16 12.65
C THR A 14 14.51 23.10 13.64
N ARG A 15 15.84 23.23 13.56
CA ARG A 15 16.63 24.18 14.40
C ARG A 15 16.33 25.64 14.07
N ILE A 16 16.25 25.98 12.78
CA ILE A 16 15.91 27.34 12.34
C ILE A 16 14.49 27.72 12.79
N SER A 17 13.57 26.74 12.86
CA SER A 17 12.20 26.96 13.39
C SER A 17 12.15 27.13 14.92
N GLY A 18 13.30 27.21 15.62
CA GLY A 18 13.38 27.44 17.05
C GLY A 18 13.08 26.23 17.92
N ILE A 19 12.95 25.03 17.36
CA ILE A 19 12.72 23.79 18.12
C ILE A 19 14.04 23.35 18.77
N LYS A 20 14.03 23.26 20.10
CA LYS A 20 15.23 22.92 20.89
C LYS A 20 15.42 21.40 21.04
N ASP A 21 14.34 20.67 21.26
CA ASP A 21 14.34 19.23 21.52
C ASP A 21 14.17 18.47 20.21
N ILE A 22 15.28 17.96 19.66
CA ILE A 22 15.31 17.27 18.38
C ILE A 22 15.96 15.90 18.55
N HIS A 23 15.18 14.87 18.31
CA HIS A 23 15.60 13.47 18.27
C HIS A 23 15.58 12.98 16.81
N GLN A 24 16.71 12.58 16.28
CA GLN A 24 16.85 12.21 14.88
C GLN A 24 17.65 10.92 14.71
N TYR A 25 17.40 10.21 13.62
CA TYR A 25 18.30 9.14 13.18
C TYR A 25 19.73 9.65 13.04
N PRO A 26 20.74 8.80 13.35
CA PRO A 26 22.14 9.18 13.16
C PRO A 26 22.40 9.67 11.73
N LEU A 27 22.92 10.89 11.60
CA LEU A 27 23.10 11.58 10.31
C LEU A 27 24.13 10.89 9.38
N LEU A 28 25.08 10.17 9.95
CA LEU A 28 26.21 9.62 9.21
C LEU A 28 26.38 8.10 9.34
N GLN A 29 25.57 7.44 10.13
CA GLN A 29 25.62 6.00 10.26
C GLN A 29 24.62 5.33 9.31
N LYS A 30 25.12 4.74 8.23
CA LYS A 30 24.40 3.69 7.51
C LYS A 30 24.39 2.44 8.38
N LYS A 31 23.41 2.30 9.26
CA LYS A 31 23.13 1.02 9.88
C LYS A 31 22.44 0.13 8.86
N ASN A 32 22.91 -1.10 8.69
CA ASN A 32 22.23 -2.16 7.94
C ASN A 32 21.04 -2.68 8.79
N GLN A 33 20.05 -1.83 9.00
CA GLN A 33 18.95 -2.05 9.91
C GLN A 33 17.65 -1.65 9.22
N HIS A 34 16.61 -2.47 9.38
CA HIS A 34 15.30 -2.15 8.85
C HIS A 34 14.77 -0.84 9.47
N VAL A 35 14.11 0.00 8.66
CA VAL A 35 13.65 1.34 9.08
C VAL A 35 12.72 1.30 10.30
N ILE A 36 11.89 0.28 10.43
CA ILE A 36 11.00 0.09 11.59
C ILE A 36 11.81 -0.15 12.86
N VAL A 37 12.85 -0.98 12.80
CA VAL A 37 13.72 -1.26 13.96
C VAL A 37 14.46 0.01 14.40
N ALA A 38 14.97 0.78 13.43
CA ALA A 38 15.60 2.08 13.72
C ALA A 38 14.62 3.08 14.37
N ALA A 39 13.35 3.08 13.93
CA ALA A 39 12.32 3.92 14.53
C ALA A 39 12.01 3.52 15.98
N LYS A 40 11.84 2.22 16.24
CA LYS A 40 11.61 1.68 17.59
C LYS A 40 12.76 2.04 18.53
N GLU A 41 14.00 1.84 18.09
CA GLU A 41 15.19 2.20 18.90
C GLU A 41 15.25 3.71 19.21
N LEU A 42 14.91 4.57 18.24
CA LEU A 42 14.90 6.02 18.46
C LEU A 42 13.89 6.41 19.53
N LEU A 43 12.69 5.84 19.51
CA LEU A 43 11.65 6.10 20.51
C LEU A 43 12.04 5.54 21.88
N ARG A 44 12.49 4.28 21.94
CA ARG A 44 12.92 3.64 23.19
C ARG A 44 14.04 4.42 23.88
N LYS A 45 15.02 4.88 23.11
CA LYS A 45 16.17 5.62 23.67
C LYS A 45 15.80 6.98 24.24
N ASN A 46 14.81 7.67 23.69
CA ASN A 46 14.55 9.06 23.99
C ASN A 46 13.32 9.31 24.86
N ILE A 47 12.35 8.41 24.84
CA ILE A 47 11.10 8.54 25.63
C ILE A 47 10.70 7.25 26.33
N ASP A 48 11.62 6.25 26.38
CA ASP A 48 11.39 4.93 26.99
C ASP A 48 10.09 4.25 26.50
N LEU A 49 9.77 4.45 25.23
CA LEU A 49 8.59 3.86 24.57
C LEU A 49 9.02 2.64 23.78
N ASP A 50 8.55 1.49 24.20
CA ASP A 50 8.71 0.23 23.46
C ASP A 50 7.44 -0.08 22.68
N ILE A 51 7.57 -0.26 21.37
CA ILE A 51 6.45 -0.51 20.45
C ILE A 51 6.63 -1.92 19.89
N GLU A 52 5.78 -2.83 20.32
CA GLU A 52 5.81 -4.23 19.84
C GLU A 52 4.88 -4.45 18.62
N SER A 53 3.86 -3.62 18.46
CA SER A 53 2.89 -3.76 17.38
C SER A 53 3.45 -3.37 16.01
N ASP A 54 2.97 -4.05 14.99
CA ASP A 54 3.14 -3.63 13.59
C ASP A 54 2.20 -2.46 13.25
N PRO A 55 2.51 -1.69 12.18
CA PRO A 55 1.58 -0.66 11.70
C PRO A 55 0.20 -1.23 11.37
N GLU A 56 -0.85 -0.65 11.92
CA GLU A 56 -2.22 -1.08 11.70
C GLU A 56 -3.10 0.08 11.21
N ILE A 57 -4.01 -0.23 10.29
CA ILE A 57 -5.04 0.70 9.81
C ILE A 57 -6.39 0.21 10.32
N SER A 58 -7.01 1.00 11.19
CA SER A 58 -8.38 0.75 11.64
C SER A 58 -9.40 1.36 10.69
N ILE A 59 -10.41 0.58 10.32
CA ILE A 59 -11.54 1.02 9.49
C ILE A 59 -12.83 0.70 10.19
N ASN A 60 -13.82 1.59 10.05
CA ASN A 60 -15.17 1.35 10.55
C ASN A 60 -15.77 0.12 9.86
N ASN A 61 -16.25 -0.82 10.65
CA ASN A 61 -16.89 -2.05 10.17
C ASN A 61 -18.12 -1.80 9.29
N GLN A 62 -18.83 -0.71 9.51
CA GLN A 62 -19.96 -0.32 8.68
C GLN A 62 -19.51 0.00 7.26
N SER A 63 -18.41 0.80 7.09
CA SER A 63 -17.84 1.12 5.77
C SER A 63 -17.38 -0.14 5.04
N VAL A 64 -16.84 -1.13 5.76
CA VAL A 64 -16.43 -2.42 5.17
C VAL A 64 -17.63 -3.19 4.63
N LYS A 65 -18.74 -3.23 5.38
CA LYS A 65 -20.00 -3.89 4.95
C LYS A 65 -20.63 -3.18 3.75
N GLU A 66 -20.64 -1.84 3.77
CA GLU A 66 -21.17 -1.03 2.68
C GLU A 66 -20.36 -1.23 1.38
N ALA A 67 -19.01 -1.21 1.47
CA ALA A 67 -18.16 -1.52 0.34
C ALA A 67 -18.40 -2.93 -0.20
N LYS A 68 -18.55 -3.93 0.69
CA LYS A 68 -18.86 -5.30 0.30
C LYS A 68 -20.15 -5.39 -0.53
N SER A 69 -21.19 -4.69 -0.11
CA SER A 69 -22.48 -4.64 -0.81
C SER A 69 -22.37 -3.85 -2.13
N LYS A 70 -21.87 -2.59 -2.05
CA LYS A 70 -21.75 -1.67 -3.20
C LYS A 70 -20.95 -2.27 -4.35
N TYR A 71 -19.84 -2.92 -4.04
CA TYR A 71 -18.96 -3.50 -5.03
C TYR A 71 -19.21 -5.00 -5.27
N ARG A 72 -20.29 -5.56 -4.74
CA ARG A 72 -20.69 -6.98 -4.89
C ARG A 72 -19.50 -7.92 -4.63
N ILE A 73 -18.86 -7.73 -3.48
CA ILE A 73 -17.73 -8.56 -3.05
C ILE A 73 -18.30 -9.81 -2.38
N ASN A 74 -18.21 -10.95 -3.06
CA ASN A 74 -18.81 -12.20 -2.60
C ASN A 74 -17.73 -13.19 -2.15
N ASN A 75 -18.08 -14.05 -1.20
CA ASN A 75 -17.16 -15.07 -0.70
C ASN A 75 -17.08 -16.32 -1.62
N ASP A 76 -17.91 -16.40 -2.66
CA ASP A 76 -17.86 -17.45 -3.70
C ASP A 76 -16.74 -17.24 -4.72
N LYS A 77 -16.10 -16.08 -4.69
CA LYS A 77 -14.95 -15.72 -5.52
C LYS A 77 -13.78 -15.28 -4.65
N LYS A 78 -12.57 -15.50 -5.16
CA LYS A 78 -11.37 -14.90 -4.60
C LYS A 78 -11.29 -13.43 -5.00
N ASN A 79 -11.31 -12.55 -4.01
CA ASN A 79 -11.23 -11.11 -4.19
C ASN A 79 -9.77 -10.69 -4.07
N ILE A 80 -9.17 -10.26 -5.16
CA ILE A 80 -7.72 -10.03 -5.26
C ILE A 80 -7.48 -8.57 -5.60
N LEU A 81 -6.70 -7.89 -4.76
CA LEU A 81 -6.17 -6.59 -5.08
C LEU A 81 -4.94 -6.74 -5.97
N LEU A 82 -4.92 -6.06 -7.10
CA LEU A 82 -3.74 -5.90 -7.95
C LEU A 82 -3.29 -4.44 -7.90
N GLY A 83 -2.20 -4.16 -7.19
CA GLY A 83 -1.57 -2.84 -7.16
C GLY A 83 -0.66 -2.64 -8.35
N VAL A 84 -1.23 -2.22 -9.48
CA VAL A 84 -0.53 -2.11 -10.76
C VAL A 84 0.27 -0.81 -10.88
N GLY A 85 -0.03 0.21 -10.08
CA GLY A 85 0.71 1.44 -10.01
C GLY A 85 2.05 1.32 -9.28
N GLY A 86 2.95 2.29 -9.49
CA GLY A 86 4.25 2.35 -8.80
C GLY A 86 5.00 3.65 -9.09
N SER A 87 5.67 4.19 -8.09
CA SER A 87 6.41 5.45 -8.18
C SER A 87 7.72 5.30 -8.97
N GLY A 88 7.62 5.37 -10.28
CA GLY A 88 8.77 5.33 -11.17
C GLY A 88 8.86 4.05 -12.03
N PRO A 89 9.55 4.12 -13.17
CA PRO A 89 9.54 3.07 -14.18
C PRO A 89 10.14 1.74 -13.70
N THR A 90 11.12 1.79 -12.80
CA THR A 90 11.76 0.57 -12.23
C THR A 90 10.89 -0.18 -11.23
N LYS A 91 9.81 0.45 -10.75
CA LYS A 91 8.87 -0.13 -9.78
C LYS A 91 7.54 -0.55 -10.44
N ARG A 92 7.45 -0.49 -11.75
CA ARG A 92 6.22 -0.83 -12.49
C ARG A 92 6.41 -2.15 -13.21
N THR A 93 5.65 -3.14 -12.80
CA THR A 93 5.56 -4.42 -13.51
C THR A 93 4.72 -4.21 -14.76
N PRO A 94 5.17 -4.66 -15.95
CA PRO A 94 4.39 -4.56 -17.19
C PRO A 94 3.03 -5.27 -17.08
N ALA A 95 2.01 -4.74 -17.78
CA ALA A 95 0.65 -5.28 -17.79
C ALA A 95 0.61 -6.78 -18.13
N ILE A 96 1.44 -7.23 -19.09
CA ILE A 96 1.50 -8.63 -19.52
C ILE A 96 1.81 -9.61 -18.37
N ILE A 97 2.57 -9.18 -17.37
CA ILE A 97 2.88 -10.02 -16.21
C ILE A 97 1.65 -10.19 -15.31
N PHE A 98 0.91 -9.08 -15.06
CA PHE A 98 -0.36 -9.15 -14.33
C PHE A 98 -1.39 -10.02 -15.09
N ILE A 99 -1.49 -9.87 -16.41
CA ILE A 99 -2.40 -10.66 -17.24
C ILE A 99 -2.04 -12.16 -17.16
N LYS A 100 -0.77 -12.52 -17.28
CA LYS A 100 -0.31 -13.92 -17.10
C LYS A 100 -0.64 -14.45 -15.71
N LEU A 101 -0.44 -13.65 -14.67
CA LEU A 101 -0.80 -14.01 -13.30
C LEU A 101 -2.31 -14.26 -13.17
N MET A 102 -3.14 -13.39 -13.74
CA MET A 102 -4.59 -13.54 -13.74
C MET A 102 -5.02 -14.82 -14.43
N HIS A 103 -4.42 -15.18 -15.59
CA HIS A 103 -4.65 -16.47 -16.24
C HIS A 103 -4.33 -17.66 -15.32
N LEU A 104 -3.17 -17.66 -14.68
CA LEU A 104 -2.77 -18.75 -13.78
C LEU A 104 -3.72 -18.91 -12.59
N ILE A 105 -4.17 -17.80 -12.01
CA ILE A 105 -5.07 -17.84 -10.85
C ILE A 105 -6.47 -18.31 -11.26
N THR A 106 -6.98 -17.81 -12.39
CA THR A 106 -8.35 -18.13 -12.85
C THR A 106 -8.51 -19.57 -13.33
N GLN A 107 -7.42 -20.27 -13.66
CA GLN A 107 -7.44 -21.71 -13.90
C GLN A 107 -7.87 -22.53 -12.67
N LYS A 108 -7.66 -21.99 -11.45
CA LYS A 108 -7.92 -22.70 -10.20
C LYS A 108 -9.08 -22.11 -9.39
N TYR A 109 -9.36 -20.83 -9.56
CA TYR A 109 -10.31 -20.10 -8.73
C TYR A 109 -11.21 -19.18 -9.55
N LYS A 110 -12.47 -19.06 -9.15
CA LYS A 110 -13.30 -17.95 -9.59
C LYS A 110 -12.79 -16.68 -8.91
N CYS A 111 -12.47 -15.66 -9.69
CA CYS A 111 -11.82 -14.45 -9.15
C CYS A 111 -12.62 -13.19 -9.45
N LYS A 112 -12.37 -12.17 -8.62
CA LYS A 112 -12.66 -10.77 -8.86
C LYS A 112 -11.40 -9.97 -8.56
N PHE A 113 -11.00 -9.12 -9.49
CA PHE A 113 -9.78 -8.33 -9.39
C PHE A 113 -10.12 -6.86 -9.16
N PHE A 114 -9.50 -6.27 -8.15
CA PHE A 114 -9.57 -4.85 -7.87
C PHE A 114 -8.24 -4.22 -8.30
N LEU A 115 -8.27 -3.36 -9.33
CA LEU A 115 -7.08 -2.79 -9.94
C LEU A 115 -6.78 -1.43 -9.32
N ALA A 116 -5.74 -1.36 -8.50
CA ALA A 116 -5.32 -0.14 -7.80
C ALA A 116 -4.13 0.51 -8.50
N THR A 117 -4.28 1.78 -8.85
CA THR A 117 -3.28 2.57 -9.56
C THR A 117 -3.43 4.05 -9.24
N GLY A 118 -2.38 4.84 -9.49
CA GLY A 118 -2.43 6.29 -9.50
C GLY A 118 -2.99 6.86 -10.81
N LYS A 119 -2.85 8.18 -10.96
CA LYS A 119 -3.34 8.92 -12.15
C LYS A 119 -2.23 9.28 -13.14
N ASP A 120 -1.02 8.78 -12.95
CA ASP A 120 0.07 8.95 -13.90
C ASP A 120 -0.24 8.25 -15.23
N ASN A 121 0.10 8.89 -16.35
CA ASN A 121 -0.26 8.37 -17.67
C ASN A 121 0.22 6.95 -17.92
N GLN A 122 1.44 6.61 -17.50
CA GLN A 122 2.00 5.27 -17.70
C GLN A 122 1.28 4.22 -16.84
N GLU A 123 0.87 4.59 -15.63
CA GLU A 123 0.06 3.71 -14.78
C GLU A 123 -1.32 3.47 -15.38
N GLN A 124 -1.92 4.52 -15.97
CA GLN A 124 -3.20 4.41 -16.67
C GLN A 124 -3.12 3.58 -17.95
N GLU A 125 -1.98 3.58 -18.64
CA GLU A 125 -1.74 2.67 -19.78
C GLU A 125 -1.76 1.22 -19.34
N ILE A 126 -1.05 0.86 -18.26
CA ILE A 126 -1.08 -0.50 -17.69
C ILE A 126 -2.51 -0.92 -17.32
N LEU A 127 -3.26 -0.02 -16.66
CA LEU A 127 -4.65 -0.27 -16.31
C LEU A 127 -5.51 -0.55 -17.56
N LYS A 128 -5.38 0.28 -18.59
CA LYS A 128 -6.11 0.11 -19.86
C LYS A 128 -5.77 -1.20 -20.57
N GLU A 129 -4.50 -1.57 -20.61
CA GLU A 129 -4.06 -2.85 -21.19
C GLU A 129 -4.74 -4.04 -20.51
N ILE A 130 -4.79 -4.04 -19.17
CA ILE A 130 -5.47 -5.12 -18.42
C ILE A 130 -6.97 -5.11 -18.69
N LEU A 131 -7.62 -3.95 -18.71
CA LEU A 131 -9.05 -3.82 -18.94
C LEU A 131 -9.46 -4.13 -20.40
N ASN A 132 -8.52 -4.16 -21.33
CA ASN A 132 -8.75 -4.57 -22.73
C ASN A 132 -8.59 -6.07 -22.97
N THR A 133 -8.50 -6.88 -21.92
CA THR A 133 -8.44 -8.33 -22.01
C THR A 133 -9.79 -8.98 -21.69
N GLU A 134 -9.87 -10.29 -21.82
CA GLU A 134 -11.01 -11.12 -21.42
C GLU A 134 -11.35 -11.04 -19.94
N PHE A 135 -10.46 -10.50 -19.11
CA PHE A 135 -10.70 -10.31 -17.69
C PHE A 135 -11.50 -9.07 -17.34
N LYS A 136 -11.88 -8.23 -18.32
CA LYS A 136 -12.58 -6.96 -18.10
C LYS A 136 -13.77 -7.09 -17.15
N ASP A 137 -14.61 -8.10 -17.34
CA ASP A 137 -15.83 -8.30 -16.54
C ASP A 137 -15.54 -8.85 -15.11
N GLN A 138 -14.31 -9.28 -14.88
CA GLN A 138 -13.83 -9.73 -13.57
C GLN A 138 -13.07 -8.62 -12.83
N CYS A 139 -12.78 -7.51 -13.50
CA CYS A 139 -11.99 -6.40 -12.99
C CYS A 139 -12.86 -5.24 -12.51
N TYR A 140 -12.40 -4.58 -11.47
CA TYR A 140 -12.93 -3.30 -11.00
C TYR A 140 -11.77 -2.31 -10.82
N ALA A 141 -11.76 -1.24 -11.60
CA ALA A 141 -10.77 -0.19 -11.50
C ALA A 141 -11.04 0.74 -10.31
N LEU A 142 -10.03 1.03 -9.51
CA LEU A 142 -10.12 1.85 -8.30
C LEU A 142 -9.57 3.27 -8.49
N ASP A 143 -9.06 3.59 -9.67
CA ASP A 143 -8.34 4.84 -9.98
C ASP A 143 -9.17 6.11 -9.81
N ASN A 144 -10.49 6.02 -9.88
CA ASN A 144 -11.41 7.15 -9.70
C ASN A 144 -12.00 7.26 -8.29
N LEU A 145 -11.59 6.39 -7.38
CA LEU A 145 -12.05 6.41 -5.99
C LEU A 145 -11.06 7.17 -5.10
N SER A 146 -11.59 7.80 -4.07
CA SER A 146 -10.79 8.36 -2.98
C SER A 146 -10.18 7.26 -2.11
N LEU A 147 -9.12 7.59 -1.37
CA LEU A 147 -8.50 6.64 -0.46
C LEU A 147 -9.48 6.10 0.59
N THR A 148 -10.38 6.94 1.09
CA THR A 148 -11.43 6.56 2.04
C THR A 148 -12.42 5.53 1.48
N GLU A 149 -12.64 5.51 0.16
CA GLU A 149 -13.47 4.53 -0.52
C GLU A 149 -12.68 3.24 -0.84
N ILE A 150 -11.39 3.37 -1.15
CA ILE A 150 -10.53 2.23 -1.51
C ILE A 150 -10.22 1.35 -0.30
N LEU A 151 -9.92 1.92 0.87
CA LEU A 151 -9.53 1.17 2.05
C LEU A 151 -10.55 0.09 2.48
N PRO A 152 -11.87 0.37 2.53
CA PRO A 152 -12.86 -0.66 2.82
C PRO A 152 -12.95 -1.76 1.76
N ILE A 153 -12.63 -1.46 0.48
CA ILE A 153 -12.57 -2.46 -0.59
C ILE A 153 -11.36 -3.38 -0.35
N ILE A 154 -10.18 -2.82 -0.08
CA ILE A 154 -8.96 -3.58 0.23
C ILE A 154 -9.22 -4.52 1.42
N LYS A 155 -9.87 -4.03 2.48
CA LYS A 155 -10.19 -4.83 3.67
C LYS A 155 -11.07 -6.06 3.37
N ASN A 156 -11.80 -6.04 2.27
CA ASN A 156 -12.62 -7.16 1.80
C ASN A 156 -11.87 -8.09 0.80
N CYS A 157 -10.61 -7.80 0.47
CA CYS A 157 -9.81 -8.67 -0.40
C CYS A 157 -9.22 -9.86 0.40
N ASP A 158 -9.08 -11.01 -0.25
CA ASP A 158 -8.44 -12.20 0.33
C ASP A 158 -6.91 -12.07 0.32
N ILE A 159 -6.37 -11.39 -0.71
CA ILE A 159 -4.94 -11.21 -0.92
C ILE A 159 -4.67 -9.96 -1.74
N SER A 160 -3.52 -9.35 -1.56
CA SER A 160 -3.01 -8.29 -2.43
C SER A 160 -1.72 -8.70 -3.12
N ILE A 161 -1.58 -8.32 -4.38
CA ILE A 161 -0.38 -8.51 -5.20
C ILE A 161 -0.06 -7.16 -5.81
N CYS A 162 0.96 -6.51 -5.29
CA CYS A 162 1.25 -5.12 -5.58
C CYS A 162 2.69 -4.91 -6.00
N ASN A 163 2.91 -3.93 -6.85
CA ASN A 163 4.23 -3.32 -6.99
C ASN A 163 4.67 -2.69 -5.65
N ASP A 164 5.95 -2.34 -5.53
CA ASP A 164 6.44 -1.51 -4.41
C ASP A 164 5.79 -0.12 -4.45
N SER A 165 4.62 -0.01 -3.85
CA SER A 165 3.73 1.15 -3.87
C SER A 165 2.98 1.32 -2.55
N SER A 166 2.28 2.44 -2.39
CA SER A 166 1.42 2.69 -1.22
C SER A 166 0.38 1.59 -0.99
N PHE A 167 -0.12 0.94 -2.05
CA PHE A 167 -1.13 -0.10 -1.93
C PHE A 167 -0.63 -1.37 -1.22
N SER A 168 0.66 -1.71 -1.36
CA SER A 168 1.25 -2.81 -0.58
C SER A 168 1.26 -2.51 0.92
N HIS A 169 1.65 -1.28 1.29
CA HIS A 169 1.66 -0.84 2.69
C HIS A 169 0.25 -0.74 3.28
N LEU A 170 -0.70 -0.21 2.51
CA LEU A 170 -2.11 -0.14 2.93
C LEU A 170 -2.72 -1.52 3.14
N SER A 171 -2.45 -2.45 2.24
CA SER A 171 -2.91 -3.84 2.37
C SER A 171 -2.33 -4.50 3.63
N SER A 172 -1.03 -4.38 3.84
CA SER A 172 -0.37 -4.90 5.04
C SER A 172 -0.93 -4.29 6.31
N GLY A 173 -1.08 -2.95 6.37
CA GLY A 173 -1.66 -2.26 7.52
C GLY A 173 -3.12 -2.61 7.80
N LEU A 174 -3.85 -3.08 6.79
CA LEU A 174 -5.21 -3.63 6.92
C LEU A 174 -5.24 -5.10 7.29
N GLY A 175 -4.08 -5.75 7.44
CA GLY A 175 -3.96 -7.18 7.75
C GLY A 175 -4.30 -8.09 6.57
N ILE A 176 -4.22 -7.58 5.34
CA ILE A 176 -4.39 -8.38 4.12
C ILE A 176 -3.05 -9.00 3.75
N LYS A 177 -3.06 -10.29 3.44
CA LYS A 177 -1.87 -11.00 2.97
C LYS A 177 -1.35 -10.34 1.68
N THR A 178 -0.10 -9.89 1.74
CA THR A 178 0.56 -9.16 0.64
C THR A 178 1.79 -9.90 0.16
#